data_79553bac1379cce75a9e1b9d3c52d33e
#
_entry.id   79553bac1379cce75a9e1b9d3c52d33e
#
_cell.length_a   1.000
_cell.length_b   1.000
_cell.length_c   1.000
_cell.angle_alpha   90.00
_cell.angle_beta   90.00
_cell.angle_gamma   90.00
#
_symmetry.space_group_name_H-M   'P 1'
#
loop_
_entity.id
_entity.type
_entity.pdbx_description
1 polymer ?
#
loop_
_entity_poly.entity_id
_entity_poly.type
_entity_poly.pdbx_seq_one_letter_code
_entity_poly.pdbx_strand_id
1 'polypeptide(L)'
;GLDRIHADKEHKEKGCTMLAGNSKGKVDYNAELASMKGRGNSTWGLPKKPYNIKLDSKSKLFGMEKAKKWCLIANYEDLSLLRDQIVYNLGADIGMPESPDCRSIDLYINGEYKGVYLITEKVEINKNRVNITDLEGDTEDMNPDLDFSTLAPKGFDGKYSGYIENSQRWYDIPNEPENITGGYLLELELTSRYAKE
;
A
#
# COMPACT_ATOMS: atom_id res chain seq x y z
N GLY A 1 14.40 -15.03 -2.05
CA GLY A 1 14.64 -14.28 -0.84
C GLY A 1 14.87 -12.80 -1.12
N LEU A 2 15.47 -12.10 -0.18
CA LEU A 2 15.63 -10.64 -0.22
C LEU A 2 16.33 -10.14 -1.51
N ASP A 3 17.32 -10.87 -2.02
CA ASP A 3 18.03 -10.52 -3.26
C ASP A 3 17.10 -10.46 -4.48
N ARG A 4 16.09 -11.33 -4.55
CA ARG A 4 15.09 -11.29 -5.63
C ARG A 4 14.23 -10.04 -5.55
N ILE A 5 13.81 -9.65 -4.35
CA ILE A 5 13.07 -8.39 -4.12
C ILE A 5 13.97 -7.19 -4.49
N HIS A 6 15.25 -7.23 -4.15
CA HIS A 6 16.17 -6.12 -4.44
C HIS A 6 16.49 -6.02 -5.94
N ALA A 7 16.52 -7.14 -6.65
CA ALA A 7 16.72 -7.16 -8.10
C ALA A 7 15.48 -6.67 -8.88
N ASP A 8 14.29 -6.99 -8.36
CA ASP A 8 13.01 -6.54 -8.91
C ASP A 8 12.06 -6.14 -7.78
N LYS A 9 11.80 -4.85 -7.66
CA LYS A 9 10.93 -4.27 -6.62
C LYS A 9 9.52 -4.88 -6.63
N GLU A 10 9.00 -5.23 -7.79
CA GLU A 10 7.66 -5.78 -7.95
C GLU A 10 7.60 -7.29 -7.69
N HIS A 11 8.76 -7.95 -7.55
CA HIS A 11 8.81 -9.36 -7.21
C HIS A 11 8.13 -9.62 -5.86
N LYS A 12 7.08 -10.43 -5.88
CA LYS A 12 6.36 -10.87 -4.68
C LYS A 12 7.00 -12.17 -4.14
N GLU A 13 7.88 -12.03 -3.16
CA GLU A 13 8.49 -13.17 -2.47
C GLU A 13 7.45 -13.87 -1.61
N LYS A 14 7.33 -15.20 -1.75
CA LYS A 14 6.43 -16.08 -0.99
C LYS A 14 7.24 -17.02 -0.10
N GLY A 15 6.56 -17.69 0.83
CA GLY A 15 7.22 -18.62 1.75
C GLY A 15 8.09 -17.94 2.79
N CYS A 16 7.91 -16.64 3.03
CA CYS A 16 8.54 -15.92 4.12
C CYS A 16 7.75 -16.15 5.42
N THR A 17 8.45 -16.37 6.52
CA THR A 17 7.83 -16.39 7.85
C THR A 17 8.05 -15.04 8.55
N MET A 18 7.08 -14.64 9.36
CA MET A 18 7.18 -13.43 10.18
C MET A 18 6.82 -13.72 11.64
N LEU A 19 7.64 -13.20 12.54
CA LEU A 19 7.33 -13.07 13.95
C LEU A 19 7.20 -11.58 14.28
N ALA A 20 6.04 -11.17 14.78
CA ALA A 20 5.82 -9.82 15.29
C ALA A 20 5.40 -9.90 16.76
N GLY A 21 6.06 -9.14 17.60
CA GLY A 21 5.79 -9.11 19.03
C GLY A 21 6.43 -7.90 19.69
N ASN A 22 6.16 -7.72 20.99
CA ASN A 22 6.71 -6.63 21.76
C ASN A 22 7.81 -7.10 22.76
N SER A 23 8.52 -6.14 23.33
CA SER A 23 9.59 -6.39 24.32
C SER A 23 9.14 -7.12 25.59
N LYS A 24 7.83 -7.22 25.85
CA LYS A 24 7.24 -7.97 26.98
C LYS A 24 6.91 -9.41 26.62
N GLY A 25 7.30 -9.88 25.42
CA GLY A 25 7.08 -11.25 24.97
C GLY A 25 5.66 -11.52 24.42
N LYS A 26 4.81 -10.51 24.29
CA LYS A 26 3.52 -10.69 23.62
C LYS A 26 3.74 -10.81 22.12
N VAL A 27 3.27 -11.91 21.54
CA VAL A 27 3.32 -12.20 20.11
C VAL A 27 1.97 -11.85 19.49
N ASP A 28 1.97 -11.00 18.48
CA ASP A 28 0.79 -10.60 17.71
C ASP A 28 0.64 -11.42 16.41
N TYR A 29 1.76 -11.89 15.85
CA TYR A 29 1.79 -12.72 14.65
C TYR A 29 3.00 -13.65 14.65
N ASN A 30 2.79 -14.92 14.29
CA ASN A 30 3.86 -15.90 14.10
C ASN A 30 3.40 -16.93 13.07
N ALA A 31 3.57 -16.61 11.78
CA ALA A 31 3.13 -17.46 10.69
C ALA A 31 3.82 -17.05 9.36
N GLU A 32 3.50 -17.75 8.28
CA GLU A 32 3.88 -17.36 6.93
C GLU A 32 3.23 -16.04 6.50
N LEU A 33 3.94 -15.29 5.68
CA LEU A 33 3.41 -14.18 4.89
C LEU A 33 2.86 -14.72 3.57
N ALA A 34 1.72 -14.20 3.12
CA ALA A 34 1.27 -14.44 1.76
C ALA A 34 2.27 -13.87 0.75
N SER A 35 2.89 -12.73 1.05
CA SER A 35 4.02 -12.19 0.28
C SER A 35 4.75 -11.04 0.98
N MET A 36 5.99 -10.79 0.53
CA MET A 36 6.77 -9.59 0.80
C MET A 36 7.29 -9.04 -0.53
N LYS A 37 7.22 -7.72 -0.75
CA LYS A 37 7.78 -7.05 -1.93
C LYS A 37 8.39 -5.69 -1.58
N GLY A 38 9.15 -5.12 -2.49
CA GLY A 38 9.63 -3.75 -2.40
C GLY A 38 8.48 -2.73 -2.46
N ARG A 39 8.70 -1.52 -1.94
CA ARG A 39 7.78 -0.39 -2.06
C ARG A 39 8.54 0.91 -2.31
N GLY A 40 7.78 1.95 -2.63
CA GLY A 40 8.29 3.29 -2.87
C GLY A 40 8.80 3.50 -4.29
N ASN A 41 9.02 4.74 -4.63
CA ASN A 41 9.51 5.20 -5.92
C ASN A 41 10.97 5.63 -5.79
N SER A 42 11.22 6.92 -5.55
CA SER A 42 12.55 7.45 -5.25
C SER A 42 13.18 6.77 -4.02
N THR A 43 12.40 6.53 -2.98
CA THR A 43 12.87 5.87 -1.74
C THR A 43 13.35 4.44 -1.95
N TRP A 44 12.93 3.75 -3.02
CA TRP A 44 13.48 2.44 -3.38
C TRP A 44 14.94 2.51 -3.83
N GLY A 45 15.37 3.65 -4.36
CA GLY A 45 16.77 3.91 -4.74
C GLY A 45 17.74 4.06 -3.54
N LEU A 46 17.19 4.30 -2.34
CA LEU A 46 17.98 4.56 -1.14
C LEU A 46 18.61 3.27 -0.55
N PRO A 47 19.70 3.37 0.23
CA PRO A 47 20.37 2.20 0.83
C PRO A 47 19.45 1.37 1.74
N LYS A 48 18.64 2.02 2.58
CA LYS A 48 17.66 1.36 3.45
C LYS A 48 16.33 1.24 2.74
N LYS A 49 15.96 0.01 2.36
CA LYS A 49 14.81 -0.27 1.49
C LYS A 49 13.50 -0.36 2.27
N PRO A 50 12.41 0.28 1.82
CA PRO A 50 11.07 0.05 2.35
C PRO A 50 10.40 -1.17 1.70
N TYR A 51 9.43 -1.77 2.40
CA TYR A 51 8.74 -2.99 1.94
C TYR A 51 7.23 -2.92 2.15
N ASN A 52 6.49 -3.68 1.35
CA ASN A 52 5.12 -4.08 1.62
C ASN A 52 5.10 -5.54 2.05
N ILE A 53 4.32 -5.83 3.09
CA ILE A 53 4.05 -7.20 3.52
C ILE A 53 2.55 -7.49 3.44
N LYS A 54 2.22 -8.73 3.10
CA LYS A 54 0.86 -9.25 3.12
C LYS A 54 0.83 -10.49 3.99
N LEU A 55 0.06 -10.44 5.07
CA LEU A 55 -0.17 -11.58 5.95
C LEU A 55 -1.03 -12.62 5.25
N ASP A 56 -0.87 -13.89 5.58
CA ASP A 56 -1.74 -14.94 5.08
C ASP A 56 -3.18 -14.77 5.59
N SER A 57 -3.34 -14.40 6.85
CA SER A 57 -4.64 -14.09 7.46
C SER A 57 -4.67 -12.69 8.05
N LYS A 58 -5.88 -12.08 8.15
CA LYS A 58 -6.06 -10.77 8.80
C LYS A 58 -5.68 -10.85 10.28
N SER A 59 -4.72 -10.05 10.73
CA SER A 59 -4.28 -10.01 12.13
C SER A 59 -4.09 -8.57 12.60
N LYS A 60 -4.23 -8.35 13.91
CA LYS A 60 -3.84 -7.10 14.57
C LYS A 60 -2.34 -7.13 14.80
N LEU A 61 -1.63 -6.08 14.42
CA LEU A 61 -0.21 -5.90 14.73
C LEU A 61 -0.05 -4.70 15.66
N PHE A 62 0.65 -4.89 16.77
CA PHE A 62 1.00 -3.82 17.73
C PHE A 62 -0.19 -2.95 18.20
N GLY A 63 -1.38 -3.56 18.30
CA GLY A 63 -2.61 -2.90 18.72
C GLY A 63 -3.39 -2.18 17.63
N MET A 64 -2.85 -2.11 16.40
CA MET A 64 -3.54 -1.53 15.24
C MET A 64 -4.67 -2.43 14.73
N GLU A 65 -5.58 -1.90 13.92
CA GLU A 65 -6.74 -2.63 13.45
C GLU A 65 -6.38 -3.79 12.49
N LYS A 66 -7.26 -4.80 12.51
CA LYS A 66 -7.03 -6.08 11.83
C LYS A 66 -7.01 -5.94 10.31
N ALA A 67 -5.88 -6.29 9.68
CA ALA A 67 -5.70 -6.29 8.23
C ALA A 67 -4.72 -7.35 7.74
N LYS A 68 -4.62 -7.51 6.41
CA LYS A 68 -3.60 -8.34 5.76
C LYS A 68 -2.41 -7.52 5.27
N LYS A 69 -2.62 -6.31 4.76
CA LYS A 69 -1.59 -5.53 4.09
C LYS A 69 -1.02 -4.45 5.02
N TRP A 70 0.29 -4.36 5.06
CA TRP A 70 1.05 -3.43 5.89
C TRP A 70 2.23 -2.88 5.12
N CYS A 71 2.66 -1.65 5.48
CA CYS A 71 3.84 -1.02 4.92
C CYS A 71 4.94 -0.93 5.97
N LEU A 72 6.17 -1.26 5.58
CA LEU A 72 7.39 -1.05 6.35
C LEU A 72 8.14 0.13 5.74
N ILE A 73 8.00 1.31 6.35
CA ILE A 73 8.63 2.54 5.86
C ILE A 73 10.01 2.67 6.48
N ALA A 74 11.01 2.89 5.65
CA ALA A 74 12.41 2.89 6.07
C ALA A 74 12.87 4.20 6.69
N ASN A 75 12.23 5.34 6.37
CA ASN A 75 12.56 6.71 6.81
C ASN A 75 14.05 7.04 6.70
N TYR A 76 14.71 6.62 5.61
CA TYR A 76 16.16 6.75 5.46
C TYR A 76 16.64 8.21 5.45
N GLU A 77 15.85 9.11 4.87
CA GLU A 77 16.19 10.54 4.77
C GLU A 77 15.68 11.37 5.98
N ASP A 78 14.96 10.72 6.89
CA ASP A 78 14.51 11.36 8.14
C ASP A 78 15.41 10.93 9.30
N LEU A 79 16.38 11.76 9.66
CA LEU A 79 17.30 11.50 10.78
C LEU A 79 16.59 11.33 12.12
N SER A 80 15.39 11.91 12.29
CA SER A 80 14.59 11.73 13.50
C SER A 80 13.81 10.40 13.52
N LEU A 81 13.54 9.81 12.35
CA LEU A 81 12.66 8.65 12.13
C LEU A 81 11.21 8.87 12.59
N LEU A 82 10.80 10.12 12.88
CA LEU A 82 9.53 10.44 13.53
C LEU A 82 8.57 11.27 12.68
N ARG A 83 9.01 11.87 11.56
CA ARG A 83 8.19 12.81 10.79
C ARG A 83 6.87 12.18 10.32
N ASP A 84 6.92 11.01 9.72
CA ASP A 84 5.71 10.32 9.27
C ASP A 84 4.79 9.97 10.44
N GLN A 85 5.35 9.47 11.54
CA GLN A 85 4.58 9.15 12.74
C GLN A 85 3.89 10.36 13.34
N ILE A 86 4.60 11.50 13.41
CA ILE A 86 4.04 12.76 13.91
C ILE A 86 2.88 13.22 13.02
N VAL A 87 3.05 13.16 11.69
CA VAL A 87 2.00 13.60 10.75
C VAL A 87 0.77 12.69 10.82
N TYR A 88 0.94 11.37 10.90
CA TYR A 88 -0.19 10.44 11.06
C TYR A 88 -0.92 10.66 12.39
N ASN A 89 -0.18 10.81 13.49
CA ASN A 89 -0.79 11.09 14.79
C ASN A 89 -1.52 12.44 14.78
N LEU A 90 -0.91 13.49 14.21
CA LEU A 90 -1.55 14.79 14.06
C LEU A 90 -2.85 14.69 13.26
N GLY A 91 -2.84 13.94 12.15
CA GLY A 91 -4.04 13.67 11.36
C GLY A 91 -5.16 13.07 12.20
N ALA A 92 -4.84 12.08 13.02
CA ALA A 92 -5.81 11.47 13.95
C ALA A 92 -6.29 12.47 15.02
N ASP A 93 -5.38 13.25 15.61
CA ASP A 93 -5.68 14.21 16.69
C ASP A 93 -6.60 15.35 16.22
N ILE A 94 -6.45 15.80 14.97
CA ILE A 94 -7.33 16.83 14.38
C ILE A 94 -8.61 16.25 13.76
N GLY A 95 -8.83 14.94 13.89
CA GLY A 95 -10.04 14.27 13.41
C GLY A 95 -10.09 14.07 11.90
N MET A 96 -8.94 13.97 11.22
CA MET A 96 -8.93 13.53 9.83
C MET A 96 -9.46 12.10 9.74
N PRO A 97 -10.51 11.86 8.95
CA PRO A 97 -10.98 10.51 8.74
C PRO A 97 -9.86 9.67 8.10
N GLU A 98 -9.75 8.43 8.55
CA GLU A 98 -8.89 7.41 7.94
C GLU A 98 -7.37 7.76 7.94
N SER A 99 -6.90 8.55 8.92
CA SER A 99 -5.46 8.73 9.14
C SER A 99 -4.82 7.37 9.48
N PRO A 100 -3.79 6.90 8.74
CA PRO A 100 -3.20 5.58 8.98
C PRO A 100 -2.59 5.48 10.38
N ASP A 101 -2.90 4.41 11.10
CA ASP A 101 -2.20 4.10 12.35
C ASP A 101 -0.81 3.51 12.06
N CYS A 102 0.15 3.76 12.94
CA CYS A 102 1.53 3.35 12.75
C CYS A 102 2.27 3.08 14.07
N ARG A 103 3.35 2.30 14.02
CA ARG A 103 4.24 2.03 15.16
C ARG A 103 5.69 1.96 14.69
N SER A 104 6.61 2.49 15.49
CA SER A 104 8.04 2.25 15.29
C SER A 104 8.40 0.83 15.75
N ILE A 105 9.18 0.13 14.95
CA ILE A 105 9.60 -1.24 15.20
C ILE A 105 11.09 -1.43 14.89
N ASP A 106 11.73 -2.35 15.58
CA ASP A 106 13.02 -2.90 15.19
C ASP A 106 12.81 -4.02 14.17
N LEU A 107 13.37 -3.88 12.96
CA LEU A 107 13.22 -4.84 11.89
C LEU A 107 14.45 -5.74 11.77
N TYR A 108 14.20 -7.04 11.79
CA TYR A 108 15.19 -8.06 11.47
C TYR A 108 14.74 -8.83 10.23
N ILE A 109 15.63 -9.05 9.26
CA ILE A 109 15.38 -9.89 8.09
C ILE A 109 16.51 -10.92 8.01
N ASN A 110 16.15 -12.20 7.97
CA ASN A 110 17.09 -13.32 7.95
C ASN A 110 18.12 -13.27 9.10
N GLY A 111 17.67 -12.82 10.28
CA GLY A 111 18.51 -12.67 11.47
C GLY A 111 19.39 -11.42 11.50
N GLU A 112 19.41 -10.61 10.46
CA GLU A 112 20.16 -9.36 10.38
C GLU A 112 19.29 -8.17 10.77
N TYR A 113 19.78 -7.33 11.68
CA TYR A 113 19.12 -6.09 12.08
C TYR A 113 19.16 -5.06 10.94
N LYS A 114 17.99 -4.60 10.51
CA LYS A 114 17.85 -3.61 9.42
C LYS A 114 17.58 -2.19 9.92
N GLY A 115 17.55 -2.00 11.23
CA GLY A 115 17.29 -0.70 11.88
C GLY A 115 15.83 -0.51 12.25
N VAL A 116 15.53 0.68 12.75
CA VAL A 116 14.16 1.09 13.09
C VAL A 116 13.36 1.36 11.83
N TYR A 117 12.19 0.76 11.71
CA TYR A 117 11.22 1.00 10.65
C TYR A 117 9.91 1.52 11.25
N LEU A 118 9.14 2.23 10.44
CA LEU A 118 7.75 2.52 10.77
C LEU A 118 6.86 1.49 10.08
N ILE A 119 6.21 0.61 10.87
CA ILE A 119 5.12 -0.19 10.35
C ILE A 119 3.85 0.64 10.35
N THR A 120 3.17 0.72 9.23
CA THR A 120 1.94 1.48 9.08
C THR A 120 0.90 0.71 8.28
N GLU A 121 -0.33 1.08 8.49
CA GLU A 121 -1.45 0.61 7.70
C GLU A 121 -1.25 0.95 6.22
N LYS A 122 -1.55 0.00 5.33
CA LYS A 122 -1.65 0.33 3.91
C LYS A 122 -2.98 1.04 3.67
N VAL A 123 -2.95 2.17 3.00
CA VAL A 123 -4.17 2.82 2.50
C VAL A 123 -4.82 1.89 1.48
N GLU A 124 -6.02 1.47 1.76
CA GLU A 124 -6.84 0.60 0.91
C GLU A 124 -8.30 0.68 1.36
N ILE A 125 -9.23 0.46 0.44
CA ILE A 125 -10.66 0.43 0.77
C ILE A 125 -10.96 -0.87 1.50
N ASN A 126 -11.32 -0.79 2.76
CA ASN A 126 -11.92 -1.87 3.54
C ASN A 126 -12.42 -1.34 4.89
N LYS A 127 -13.23 -2.15 5.56
CA LYS A 127 -13.89 -1.82 6.85
C LYS A 127 -12.95 -1.27 7.94
N ASN A 128 -11.69 -1.70 7.97
CA ASN A 128 -10.73 -1.33 9.01
C ASN A 128 -9.64 -0.39 8.50
N ARG A 129 -9.83 0.21 7.34
CA ARG A 129 -8.95 1.18 6.67
C ARG A 129 -9.82 2.33 6.17
N VAL A 130 -9.84 2.60 4.89
CA VAL A 130 -10.76 3.57 4.29
C VAL A 130 -12.11 2.90 4.11
N ASN A 131 -13.05 3.21 5.00
CA ASN A 131 -14.36 2.54 5.04
C ASN A 131 -15.39 3.27 4.15
N ILE A 132 -15.22 3.11 2.86
CA ILE A 132 -16.10 3.64 1.81
C ILE A 132 -16.53 2.53 0.85
N THR A 133 -17.42 2.82 -0.09
CA THR A 133 -17.81 1.90 -1.16
C THR A 133 -16.60 1.62 -2.05
N ASP A 134 -16.35 0.35 -2.36
CA ASP A 134 -15.27 -0.10 -3.25
C ASP A 134 -15.75 -0.03 -4.71
N LEU A 135 -15.77 1.18 -5.27
CA LEU A 135 -16.23 1.41 -6.64
C LEU A 135 -15.38 0.72 -7.69
N GLU A 136 -14.09 0.54 -7.43
CA GLU A 136 -13.20 -0.21 -8.32
C GLU A 136 -13.60 -1.69 -8.34
N GLY A 137 -13.72 -2.32 -7.18
CA GLY A 137 -14.18 -3.70 -7.06
C GLY A 137 -15.59 -3.91 -7.62
N ASP A 138 -16.51 -3.01 -7.32
CA ASP A 138 -17.89 -3.07 -7.86
C ASP A 138 -17.88 -2.94 -9.40
N THR A 139 -17.01 -2.10 -9.96
CA THR A 139 -16.84 -1.96 -11.42
C THR A 139 -16.24 -3.22 -12.04
N GLU A 140 -15.25 -3.83 -11.40
CA GLU A 140 -14.68 -5.11 -11.83
C GLU A 140 -15.74 -6.22 -11.81
N ASP A 141 -16.52 -6.30 -10.76
CA ASP A 141 -17.60 -7.31 -10.62
C ASP A 141 -18.71 -7.15 -11.69
N MET A 142 -18.95 -5.91 -12.16
CA MET A 142 -19.86 -5.64 -13.28
C MET A 142 -19.31 -6.09 -14.63
N ASN A 143 -17.99 -6.25 -14.76
CA ASN A 143 -17.29 -6.55 -15.99
C ASN A 143 -16.41 -7.82 -15.88
N PRO A 144 -16.95 -8.96 -15.45
CA PRO A 144 -16.15 -10.14 -15.11
C PRO A 144 -15.39 -10.75 -16.29
N ASP A 145 -15.83 -10.49 -17.53
CA ASP A 145 -15.21 -11.01 -18.75
C ASP A 145 -14.32 -9.96 -19.44
N LEU A 146 -14.16 -8.76 -18.84
CA LEU A 146 -13.37 -7.68 -19.43
C LEU A 146 -11.92 -7.78 -18.98
N ASP A 147 -11.03 -7.99 -19.94
CA ASP A 147 -9.59 -7.86 -19.70
C ASP A 147 -9.15 -6.40 -19.84
N PHE A 148 -9.03 -5.71 -18.73
CA PHE A 148 -8.63 -4.30 -18.67
C PHE A 148 -7.27 -4.05 -19.31
N SER A 149 -6.38 -5.05 -19.34
CA SER A 149 -5.05 -4.92 -19.93
C SER A 149 -5.08 -4.78 -21.47
N THR A 150 -6.19 -5.21 -22.08
CA THR A 150 -6.38 -5.17 -23.54
C THR A 150 -7.10 -3.92 -24.03
N LEU A 151 -7.63 -3.09 -23.12
CA LEU A 151 -8.37 -1.90 -23.49
C LEU A 151 -7.47 -0.85 -24.13
N ALA A 152 -7.93 -0.31 -25.25
CA ALA A 152 -7.31 0.86 -25.85
C ALA A 152 -7.70 2.13 -25.04
N PRO A 153 -6.73 2.92 -24.57
CA PRO A 153 -7.06 4.17 -23.92
C PRO A 153 -7.73 5.13 -24.87
N LYS A 154 -8.77 5.82 -24.42
CA LYS A 154 -9.33 6.96 -25.15
C LYS A 154 -8.46 8.20 -24.94
N GLY A 155 -8.34 9.01 -25.98
CA GLY A 155 -7.62 10.26 -25.93
C GLY A 155 -8.30 11.29 -25.02
N PHE A 156 -7.54 12.31 -24.71
CA PHE A 156 -8.02 13.46 -23.93
C PHE A 156 -8.91 14.38 -24.78
N ASP A 157 -9.86 15.08 -24.18
CA ASP A 157 -10.82 15.96 -24.90
C ASP A 157 -10.22 17.33 -25.32
N GLY A 158 -8.94 17.52 -25.18
CA GLY A 158 -8.20 18.68 -25.68
C GLY A 158 -8.28 19.95 -24.82
N LYS A 159 -8.80 19.87 -23.59
CA LYS A 159 -8.95 21.07 -22.73
C LYS A 159 -7.70 21.45 -21.93
N TYR A 160 -6.64 20.64 -21.96
CA TYR A 160 -5.45 20.84 -21.13
C TYR A 160 -4.17 20.86 -21.96
N SER A 161 -3.09 21.39 -21.39
CA SER A 161 -1.79 21.47 -22.07
C SER A 161 -1.25 20.09 -22.42
N GLY A 162 -0.45 20.00 -23.50
CA GLY A 162 0.08 18.74 -24.01
C GLY A 162 0.84 17.86 -23.02
N TYR A 163 1.36 18.43 -21.93
CA TYR A 163 2.00 17.65 -20.87
C TYR A 163 0.99 16.76 -20.12
N ILE A 164 -0.16 17.33 -19.76
CA ILE A 164 -1.22 16.60 -19.07
C ILE A 164 -1.89 15.62 -20.04
N GLU A 165 -2.13 16.06 -21.29
CA GLU A 165 -2.70 15.23 -22.34
C GLU A 165 -1.90 13.96 -22.60
N ASN A 166 -0.58 14.03 -22.58
CA ASN A 166 0.28 12.87 -22.78
C ASN A 166 0.37 11.93 -21.56
N SER A 167 0.00 12.40 -20.40
CA SER A 167 0.11 11.64 -19.13
C SER A 167 -1.21 11.06 -18.66
N GLN A 168 -2.35 11.55 -19.14
CA GLN A 168 -3.66 11.09 -18.72
C GLN A 168 -4.34 10.26 -19.82
N ARG A 169 -4.84 9.11 -19.42
CA ARG A 169 -5.62 8.19 -20.25
C ARG A 169 -6.84 7.75 -19.47
N TRP A 170 -7.95 7.61 -20.14
CA TRP A 170 -9.13 6.97 -19.57
C TRP A 170 -9.63 5.88 -20.50
N TYR A 171 -10.44 5.01 -19.94
CA TYR A 171 -11.01 3.87 -20.63
C TYR A 171 -12.53 3.99 -20.54
N ASP A 172 -13.19 3.60 -21.64
CA ASP A 172 -14.65 3.56 -21.71
C ASP A 172 -15.10 2.16 -21.29
N ILE A 173 -15.38 2.01 -20.02
CA ILE A 173 -15.88 0.77 -19.43
C ILE A 173 -17.23 1.03 -18.75
N PRO A 174 -18.15 0.07 -18.71
CA PRO A 174 -19.32 0.18 -17.86
C PRO A 174 -18.90 0.32 -16.40
N ASN A 175 -19.23 1.46 -15.78
CA ASN A 175 -18.82 1.82 -14.43
C ASN A 175 -19.95 2.45 -13.62
N GLU A 176 -21.18 2.00 -13.85
CA GLU A 176 -22.35 2.44 -13.11
C GLU A 176 -22.79 1.33 -12.12
N PRO A 177 -22.01 1.06 -11.05
CA PRO A 177 -22.40 0.10 -10.04
C PRO A 177 -23.67 0.57 -9.32
N GLU A 178 -24.41 -0.36 -8.76
CA GLU A 178 -25.68 -0.11 -8.10
C GLU A 178 -25.57 0.91 -6.95
N ASN A 179 -24.40 0.96 -6.30
CA ASN A 179 -24.12 1.91 -5.23
C ASN A 179 -22.87 2.76 -5.57
N ILE A 180 -23.10 4.01 -5.95
CA ILE A 180 -22.07 5.02 -6.18
C ILE A 180 -21.97 6.05 -5.04
N THR A 181 -22.65 5.82 -3.93
CA THR A 181 -22.64 6.70 -2.75
C THR A 181 -21.59 6.21 -1.75
N GLY A 182 -20.99 7.08 -0.99
CA GLY A 182 -20.13 6.65 0.12
C GLY A 182 -18.69 7.12 0.11
N GLY A 183 -18.37 8.09 -0.73
CA GLY A 183 -17.03 8.69 -0.79
C GLY A 183 -16.13 8.06 -1.85
N TYR A 184 -15.00 8.71 -2.05
CA TYR A 184 -14.04 8.33 -3.09
C TYR A 184 -12.62 8.33 -2.52
N LEU A 185 -11.88 7.27 -2.77
CA LEU A 185 -10.43 7.23 -2.61
C LEU A 185 -9.80 7.46 -3.98
N LEU A 186 -9.13 8.61 -4.15
CA LEU A 186 -8.50 8.98 -5.40
C LEU A 186 -6.98 8.79 -5.29
N GLU A 187 -6.39 8.13 -6.29
CA GLU A 187 -4.95 8.00 -6.41
C GLU A 187 -4.46 8.79 -7.63
N LEU A 188 -3.43 9.62 -7.43
CA LEU A 188 -2.70 10.27 -8.50
C LEU A 188 -1.42 9.48 -8.77
N GLU A 189 -1.42 8.70 -9.85
CA GLU A 189 -0.31 7.82 -10.18
C GLU A 189 0.28 8.14 -11.58
N LEU A 190 1.52 7.71 -11.80
CA LEU A 190 2.15 7.82 -13.12
C LEU A 190 1.55 6.79 -14.09
N THR A 191 1.23 7.23 -15.30
CA THR A 191 0.61 6.38 -16.36
C THR A 191 1.32 5.04 -16.59
N SER A 192 2.63 4.98 -16.40
CA SER A 192 3.41 3.75 -16.53
C SER A 192 3.11 2.69 -15.46
N ARG A 193 2.30 3.01 -14.46
CA ARG A 193 1.98 2.13 -13.34
C ARG A 193 0.57 1.57 -13.40
N TYR A 194 -0.38 2.27 -14.02
CA TYR A 194 -1.75 1.77 -14.18
C TYR A 194 -1.85 0.40 -14.88
N ALA A 195 -0.89 0.07 -15.72
CA ALA A 195 -0.85 -1.21 -16.41
C ALA A 195 -0.28 -2.36 -15.56
N LYS A 196 0.05 -2.13 -14.28
CA LYS A 196 0.71 -3.11 -13.40
C LYS A 196 -0.09 -3.45 -12.15
N GLU A 197 -1.20 -2.77 -11.92
CA GLU A 197 -2.12 -3.02 -10.82
C GLU A 197 -3.26 -3.91 -11.27
#